data_229e171149000cacc30e5d8a0200ad2e
#
_entry.id   229e171149000cacc30e5d8a0200ad2e
#
_cell.length_a   1.000
_cell.length_b   1.000
_cell.length_c   1.000
_cell.angle_alpha   90.00
_cell.angle_beta   90.00
_cell.angle_gamma   90.00
#
_symmetry.space_group_name_H-M   'P 1'
#
loop_
_entity.id
_entity.type
_entity.pdbx_description
1 polymer ?
#
loop_
_entity_poly.entity_id
_entity_poly.type
_entity_poly.pdbx_seq_one_letter_code
_entity_poly.pdbx_strand_id
1 'polypeptide(L)' 'MRNIHQDIKGTIDQLKEVKGESFIIKVNRGRNRIETIEGVVESTYPAIFTVRAAGGELSTFSYNDILSKNILFYRKRK' A
#
# COMPACT_ATOMS: atom_id res chain seq x y z
N MET A 1 20.04 -9.13 -1.86
CA MET A 1 19.45 -8.85 -2.08
C MET A 1 18.82 -8.93 -2.75
N ARG A 2 18.14 -8.90 -2.90
CA ARG A 2 17.45 -8.89 -3.47
C ARG A 2 16.81 -8.24 -3.96
N ASN A 3 16.53 -8.10 -4.56
CA ASN A 3 15.98 -7.43 -5.04
C ASN A 3 15.15 -7.25 -5.39
N ILE A 4 14.70 -6.97 -5.42
CA ILE A 4 13.83 -6.72 -5.65
C ILE A 4 13.45 -6.31 -6.58
N HIS A 5 12.94 -6.35 -7.21
CA HIS A 5 12.74 -5.85 -8.01
C HIS A 5 11.71 -5.66 -8.20
N GLN A 6 11.40 -5.26 -8.28
CA GLN A 6 10.53 -4.69 -8.75
C GLN A 6 9.65 -5.47 -9.50
N ASP A 7 8.99 -6.33 -9.02
CA ASP A 7 8.14 -7.27 -9.64
C ASP A 7 6.72 -6.89 -9.25
N ILE A 8 6.03 -6.26 -10.16
CA ILE A 8 4.66 -5.82 -9.90
C ILE A 8 3.78 -7.00 -9.58
N LYS A 9 3.99 -8.10 -10.28
CA LYS A 9 3.18 -9.26 -10.03
C LYS A 9 3.36 -9.80 -8.62
N GLY A 10 4.59 -9.81 -8.14
CA GLY A 10 4.84 -10.23 -6.77
C GLY A 10 4.20 -9.31 -5.77
N THR A 11 4.22 -8.01 -6.06
CA THR A 11 3.59 -7.04 -5.19
C THR A 11 2.08 -7.25 -5.11
N ILE A 12 1.46 -7.51 -6.25
CA ILE A 12 0.03 -7.77 -6.28
C ILE A 12 -0.31 -9.01 -5.47
N ASP A 13 0.49 -10.06 -5.64
CA ASP A 13 0.24 -11.29 -4.90
C ASP A 13 0.36 -11.07 -3.41
N GLN A 14 1.35 -10.31 -2.97
CA GLN A 14 1.50 -10.01 -1.56
C GLN A 14 0.32 -9.24 -1.02
N LEU A 15 -0.17 -8.28 -1.78
CA LEU A 15 -1.32 -7.50 -1.33
C LEU A 15 -2.57 -8.36 -1.25
N LYS A 16 -2.71 -9.31 -2.16
CA LYS A 16 -3.86 -10.20 -2.10
C LYS A 16 -3.83 -11.07 -0.85
N GLU A 17 -2.63 -11.47 -0.45
CA GLU A 17 -2.50 -12.32 0.73
C GLU A 17 -2.87 -11.58 2.00
N VAL A 18 -2.63 -10.29 2.04
CA VAL A 18 -2.89 -9.52 3.25
C VAL A 18 -4.17 -8.71 3.15
N LYS A 19 -4.96 -8.96 2.12
CA LYS A 19 -6.21 -8.27 1.96
C LYS A 19 -7.09 -8.52 3.17
N GLY A 20 -7.64 -7.46 3.71
CA GLY A 20 -8.45 -7.56 4.92
C GLY A 20 -7.69 -7.31 6.19
N GLU A 21 -6.38 -7.22 6.13
CA GLU A 21 -5.58 -6.93 7.32
C GLU A 21 -5.33 -5.44 7.42
N SER A 22 -5.20 -4.96 8.64
CA SER A 22 -4.94 -3.56 8.88
C SER A 22 -3.46 -3.25 8.72
N PHE A 23 -3.18 -2.14 8.08
CA PHE A 23 -1.82 -1.69 7.85
C PHE A 23 -1.71 -0.23 8.18
N ILE A 24 -0.49 0.18 8.46
CA ILE A 24 -0.16 1.59 8.53
C ILE A 24 0.55 1.90 7.22
N ILE A 25 0.00 2.85 6.48
CA ILE A 25 0.51 3.20 5.16
C ILE A 25 1.04 4.61 5.21
N LYS A 26 2.28 4.78 4.82
CA LYS A 26 2.88 6.10 4.75
C LYS A 26 2.99 6.51 3.31
N VAL A 27 2.38 7.63 2.97
CA VAL A 27 2.33 8.13 1.61
C VAL A 27 3.16 9.39 1.52
N ASN A 28 4.10 9.39 0.60
CA ASN A 28 4.93 10.56 0.37
C ASN A 28 4.17 11.51 -0.56
N ARG A 29 3.73 12.63 -0.01
CA ARG A 29 2.97 13.61 -0.79
C ARG A 29 3.86 14.68 -1.38
N GLY A 30 5.17 14.56 -1.18
CA GLY A 30 6.09 15.54 -1.69
C GLY A 30 7.17 15.80 -0.68
N ARG A 31 7.95 16.83 -0.93
CA ARG A 31 9.07 17.14 -0.09
C ARG A 31 8.63 17.36 1.34
N ASN A 32 9.15 16.56 2.24
CA ASN A 32 8.86 16.67 3.68
C ASN A 32 7.40 16.54 4.05
N ARG A 33 6.62 15.89 3.21
CA ARG A 33 5.20 15.71 3.49
C ARG A 33 4.87 14.24 3.45
N ILE A 34 4.77 13.66 4.62
CA ILE A 34 4.42 12.25 4.74
C ILE A 34 3.06 12.16 5.41
N GLU A 35 2.15 11.52 4.73
CA GLU A 35 0.82 11.32 5.28
C GLU A 35 0.72 9.89 5.76
N THR A 36 0.21 9.70 6.96
CA THR A 36 0.05 8.37 7.53
C THR A 36 -1.42 7.99 7.52
N ILE A 37 -1.71 6.83 6.95
CA ILE A 37 -3.07 6.32 6.85
C ILE A 37 -3.09 4.95 7.48
N GLU A 38 -4.06 4.72 8.36
CA GLU A 38 -4.28 3.40 8.89
C GLU A 38 -5.50 2.83 8.18
N GLY A 39 -5.34 1.69 7.54
CA GLY A 39 -6.43 1.15 6.76
C GLY A 39 -6.22 -0.29 6.35
N VAL A 40 -7.12 -0.75 5.54
CA VAL A 40 -7.19 -2.13 5.07
C VAL A 40 -7.18 -2.13 3.56
N VAL A 41 -6.39 -3.03 2.98
CA VAL A 41 -6.44 -3.19 1.53
C VAL A 41 -7.77 -3.86 1.21
N GLU A 42 -8.60 -3.15 0.47
CA GLU A 42 -9.94 -3.63 0.21
C GLU A 42 -10.05 -4.39 -1.12
N SER A 43 -9.44 -3.87 -2.16
CA SER A 43 -9.51 -4.50 -3.48
C SER A 43 -8.21 -4.31 -4.22
N THR A 44 -7.91 -5.27 -5.07
CA THR A 44 -6.73 -5.18 -5.92
C THR A 44 -7.14 -5.32 -7.37
N TYR A 45 -6.52 -4.55 -8.23
CA TYR A 45 -6.77 -4.54 -9.66
C TYR A 45 -5.43 -4.64 -10.39
N PRO A 46 -5.45 -4.79 -11.70
CA PRO A 46 -4.18 -5.00 -12.43
C PRO A 46 -3.13 -3.90 -12.24
N ALA A 47 -3.56 -2.65 -12.10
CA ALA A 47 -2.60 -1.56 -12.00
C ALA A 47 -2.71 -0.77 -10.72
N ILE A 48 -3.80 -0.93 -9.97
CA ILE A 48 -4.06 -0.14 -8.79
C ILE A 48 -4.65 -1.02 -7.70
N PHE A 49 -4.72 -0.46 -6.51
CA PHE A 49 -5.41 -1.12 -5.41
C PHE A 49 -6.08 -0.05 -4.56
N THR A 50 -7.07 -0.46 -3.78
CA THR A 50 -7.80 0.46 -2.95
C THR A 50 -7.61 0.13 -1.48
N VAL A 51 -7.61 1.17 -0.67
CA VAL A 51 -7.43 1.05 0.77
C VAL A 51 -8.59 1.75 1.45
N ARG A 52 -9.24 1.06 2.36
CA ARG A 52 -10.30 1.64 3.17
C ARG A 52 -9.69 2.10 4.47
N ALA A 53 -9.69 3.40 4.69
CA ALA A 53 -9.12 3.96 5.91
C ALA A 53 -10.03 3.68 7.10
N ALA A 54 -9.45 3.81 8.28
CA ALA A 54 -10.19 3.57 9.51
C ALA A 54 -11.42 4.46 9.63
N GLY A 55 -11.37 5.65 9.04
CA GLY A 55 -12.50 6.54 9.07
C GLY A 55 -13.56 6.25 8.02
N GLY A 56 -13.35 5.25 7.19
CA GLY A 56 -14.30 4.87 6.16
C GLY A 56 -14.00 5.40 4.79
N GLU A 57 -12.98 6.22 4.64
CA GLU A 57 -12.62 6.77 3.34
C GLU A 57 -11.94 5.74 2.48
N LEU A 58 -12.23 5.78 1.19
CA LEU A 58 -11.61 4.87 0.25
C LEU A 58 -10.57 5.64 -0.56
N SER A 59 -9.35 5.14 -0.56
CA SER A 59 -8.26 5.74 -1.32
C SER A 59 -7.77 4.76 -2.37
N THR A 60 -7.30 5.30 -3.49
CA THR A 60 -6.79 4.50 -4.58
C THR A 60 -5.31 4.80 -4.77
N PHE A 61 -4.52 3.75 -4.89
CA PHE A 61 -3.08 3.89 -5.10
C PHE A 61 -2.64 2.99 -6.23
N SER A 62 -1.51 3.31 -6.84
CA SER A 62 -0.97 2.47 -7.89
C SER A 62 0.16 1.62 -7.34
N TYR A 63 0.38 0.49 -7.99
CA TYR A 63 1.49 -0.36 -7.58
C TYR A 63 2.84 0.32 -7.85
N ASN A 64 2.88 1.18 -8.86
CA ASN A 64 4.09 1.93 -9.10
C ASN A 64 4.50 2.77 -7.92
N ASP A 65 3.55 3.28 -7.17
CA ASP A 65 3.86 4.07 -5.98
C ASP A 65 4.59 3.22 -4.95
N ILE A 66 4.26 1.95 -4.86
CA ILE A 66 4.96 1.05 -3.95
C ILE A 66 6.38 0.80 -4.47
N LEU A 67 6.50 0.55 -5.76
CA LEU A 67 7.81 0.24 -6.33
C LEU A 67 8.76 1.42 -6.24
N SER A 68 8.24 2.63 -6.37
CA SER A 68 9.07 3.83 -6.28
C SER A 68 9.26 4.29 -4.84
N LYS A 69 8.65 3.57 -3.90
CA LYS A 69 8.76 3.87 -2.49
C LYS A 69 8.08 5.16 -2.09
N ASN A 70 7.14 5.61 -2.91
CA ASN A 70 6.29 6.70 -2.50
C ASN A 70 5.27 6.26 -1.47
N ILE A 71 5.03 4.96 -1.40
CA ILE A 71 4.12 4.39 -0.42
C ILE A 71 4.85 3.28 0.29
N LEU A 72 4.80 3.31 1.61
CA LEU A 72 5.40 2.28 2.44
C LEU A 72 4.31 1.66 3.30
N PHE A 73 4.36 0.34 3.41
CA PHE A 73 3.41 -0.40 4.22
C PHE A 73 4.09 -0.93 5.45
N TYR A 74 3.45 -0.74 6.60
CA TYR A 74 3.91 -1.31 7.84
C TYR A 74 2.78 -2.13 8.43
N ARG A 75 3.06 -3.36 8.79
CA ARG A 75 2.05 -4.20 9.38
C ARG A 75 1.74 -3.68 10.77
N LYS A 76 0.46 -3.56 11.04
CA LYS A 76 0.04 -3.11 12.35
C LYS A 76 0.18 -4.25 13.34
N ARG A 77 0.86 -4.00 14.43
CA ARG A 77 1.02 -5.02 15.44
C ARG A 77 0.07 -4.77 16.55
N LYS A 78 -0.34 -5.82 17.16
CA LYS A 78 -1.26 -5.68 18.22
C LYS A 78 -0.59 -5.39 19.52
#